data_3fb68e1646f58fa281ba58ea184a8d4e
#
_entry.id   3fb68e1646f58fa281ba58ea184a8d4e
#
_cell.length_a   1.000
_cell.length_b   1.000
_cell.length_c   1.000
_cell.angle_alpha   90.00
_cell.angle_beta   90.00
_cell.angle_gamma   90.00
#
_symmetry.space_group_name_H-M   'P 1'
#
loop_
_entity.id
_entity.type
_entity.pdbx_description
1 polymer ?
#
loop_
_entity_poly.entity_id
_entity_poly.type
_entity_poly.pdbx_seq_one_letter_code
_entity_poly.pdbx_strand_id
1 'polypeptide(L)'
;MKYGLSEDALKKLHHVFSCEENIEQVILYGSRAKGNYKPFSDVDIVLSGDKLEFMDLYRVILTIDDLLLPYLFDISLYKDLDSPDLIEHIRRVGIVIY
;
A
#
# COMPACT_ATOMS: atom_id res chain seq x y z
N MET A 1 -3.78 7.20 -15.67
CA MET A 1 -3.93 6.20 -14.58
C MET A 1 -2.70 5.34 -14.46
N LYS A 2 -2.30 5.02 -13.26
CA LYS A 2 -1.23 4.05 -12.99
C LYS A 2 -1.81 2.97 -12.07
N TYR A 3 -1.52 1.72 -12.37
CA TYR A 3 -1.94 0.57 -11.55
C TYR A 3 -3.48 0.49 -11.42
N GLY A 4 -4.21 1.10 -12.33
CA GLY A 4 -5.65 1.22 -12.24
C GLY A 4 -6.14 2.25 -11.22
N LEU A 5 -5.25 3.10 -10.70
CA LEU A 5 -5.57 4.16 -9.76
C LEU A 5 -5.52 5.51 -10.47
N SER A 6 -6.48 6.39 -10.18
CA SER A 6 -6.48 7.73 -10.75
C SER A 6 -5.32 8.56 -10.20
N GLU A 7 -4.94 9.61 -10.93
CA GLU A 7 -3.92 10.54 -10.44
C GLU A 7 -4.35 11.19 -9.12
N ASP A 8 -5.62 11.52 -8.99
CA ASP A 8 -6.15 12.12 -7.77
C ASP A 8 -6.00 11.16 -6.59
N ALA A 9 -6.35 9.88 -6.79
CA ALA A 9 -6.21 8.86 -5.76
C ALA A 9 -4.74 8.72 -5.33
N LEU A 10 -3.83 8.66 -6.30
CA LEU A 10 -2.40 8.54 -6.02
C LEU A 10 -1.88 9.74 -5.23
N LYS A 11 -2.31 10.95 -5.58
CA LYS A 11 -1.92 12.15 -4.84
C LYS A 11 -2.42 12.12 -3.40
N LYS A 12 -3.66 11.70 -3.19
CA LYS A 12 -4.24 11.61 -1.85
C LYS A 12 -3.52 10.56 -1.02
N LEU A 13 -3.21 9.41 -1.60
CA LEU A 13 -2.45 8.36 -0.91
C LEU A 13 -1.05 8.86 -0.54
N HIS A 14 -0.38 9.51 -1.48
CA HIS A 14 0.96 10.04 -1.23
C HIS A 14 0.94 11.04 -0.06
N HIS A 15 -0.08 11.89 -0.01
CA HIS A 15 -0.23 12.84 1.09
C HIS A 15 -0.40 12.11 2.44
N VAL A 16 -1.24 11.07 2.48
CA VAL A 16 -1.43 10.26 3.70
C VAL A 16 -0.09 9.71 4.18
N PHE A 17 0.67 9.09 3.28
CA PHE A 17 1.96 8.49 3.65
C PHE A 17 2.95 9.55 4.12
N SER A 18 2.96 10.72 3.50
CA SER A 18 3.89 11.80 3.87
C SER A 18 3.62 12.36 5.26
N CYS A 19 2.43 12.17 5.78
CA CYS A 19 2.08 12.60 7.14
C CYS A 19 2.54 11.63 8.23
N GLU A 20 3.05 10.46 7.84
CA GLU A 20 3.52 9.42 8.77
C GLU A 20 5.04 9.35 8.71
N GLU A 21 5.69 9.98 9.68
CA GLU A 21 7.15 10.12 9.66
C GLU A 21 7.90 8.79 9.76
N ASN A 22 7.26 7.75 10.30
CA ASN A 22 7.89 6.44 10.44
C ASN A 22 7.80 5.58 9.18
N ILE A 23 7.04 6.02 8.17
CA ILE A 23 7.00 5.31 6.89
C ILE A 23 8.24 5.68 6.08
N GLU A 24 9.05 4.68 5.76
CA GLU A 24 10.23 4.86 4.89
C GLU A 24 9.88 4.59 3.44
N GLN A 25 9.09 3.54 3.19
CA GLN A 25 8.62 3.18 1.85
C GLN A 25 7.22 2.59 1.91
N VAL A 26 6.49 2.73 0.81
CA VAL A 26 5.24 2.01 0.59
C VAL A 26 5.36 1.26 -0.72
N ILE A 27 5.08 -0.03 -0.69
CA ILE A 27 5.25 -0.93 -1.83
C ILE A 27 3.89 -1.48 -2.24
N LEU A 28 3.55 -1.28 -3.52
CA LEU A 28 2.38 -1.89 -4.13
C LEU A 28 2.76 -3.26 -4.65
N TYR A 29 1.93 -4.27 -4.38
CA TYR A 29 2.16 -5.62 -4.88
C TYR A 29 0.85 -6.24 -5.37
N GLY A 30 0.84 -7.51 -5.66
CA GLY A 30 -0.36 -8.19 -6.12
C GLY A 30 -0.69 -7.88 -7.57
N SER A 31 -1.96 -8.05 -7.95
CA SER A 31 -2.39 -7.95 -9.34
C SER A 31 -2.17 -6.58 -9.95
N ARG A 32 -2.33 -5.52 -9.18
CA ARG A 32 -2.15 -4.15 -9.70
C ARG A 32 -0.68 -3.86 -10.01
N ALA A 33 0.24 -4.42 -9.26
CA ALA A 33 1.66 -4.31 -9.55
C ALA A 33 2.04 -5.15 -10.76
N LYS A 34 1.46 -6.34 -10.88
CA LYS A 34 1.73 -7.25 -12.00
C LYS A 34 1.11 -6.77 -13.32
N GLY A 35 0.09 -5.93 -13.26
CA GLY A 35 -0.57 -5.43 -14.45
C GLY A 35 -1.75 -6.27 -14.94
N ASN A 36 -2.08 -7.36 -14.24
CA ASN A 36 -3.19 -8.23 -14.62
C ASN A 36 -4.44 -8.02 -13.75
N TYR A 37 -4.57 -6.81 -13.18
CA TYR A 37 -5.68 -6.45 -12.32
C TYR A 37 -6.97 -6.22 -13.11
N LYS A 38 -8.07 -6.28 -12.39
CA LYS A 38 -9.40 -5.89 -12.88
C LYS A 38 -9.86 -4.63 -12.14
N PRO A 39 -10.90 -3.93 -12.64
CA PRO A 39 -11.34 -2.68 -12.01
C PRO A 39 -11.66 -2.81 -10.52
N PHE A 40 -12.10 -3.99 -10.08
CA PHE A 40 -12.47 -4.24 -8.70
C PHE A 40 -11.41 -4.99 -7.90
N SER A 41 -10.21 -5.17 -8.45
CA SER A 41 -9.10 -5.80 -7.72
C SER A 41 -8.70 -4.96 -6.51
N ASP A 42 -8.34 -5.62 -5.41
CA ASP A 42 -7.84 -4.95 -4.22
C ASP A 42 -6.54 -4.19 -4.52
N VAL A 43 -6.32 -3.13 -3.77
CA VAL A 43 -5.05 -2.41 -3.78
C VAL A 43 -4.22 -2.98 -2.63
N ASP A 44 -3.23 -3.79 -2.96
CA ASP A 44 -2.38 -4.46 -1.97
C ASP A 44 -1.12 -3.62 -1.74
N ILE A 45 -0.98 -3.07 -0.55
CA ILE A 45 0.20 -2.28 -0.20
C ILE A 45 0.77 -2.72 1.13
N VAL A 46 2.08 -2.57 1.25
CA VAL A 46 2.80 -2.86 2.47
C VAL A 46 3.64 -1.65 2.85
N LEU A 47 3.60 -1.31 4.13
CA LEU A 47 4.36 -0.19 4.69
C LEU A 47 5.68 -0.70 5.24
N SER A 48 6.78 -0.05 4.89
CA SER A 48 8.12 -0.41 5.35
C SER A 48 8.70 0.73 6.18
N GLY A 49 9.33 0.39 7.29
CA GLY A 49 9.99 1.33 8.17
C GLY A 49 10.30 0.67 9.51
N ASP A 50 11.52 0.85 10.00
CA ASP A 50 11.98 0.17 11.22
C ASP A 50 11.20 0.60 12.47
N LYS A 51 10.69 1.81 12.47
CA LYS A 51 9.99 2.38 13.63
C LYS A 51 8.48 2.26 13.54
N LEU A 52 7.96 1.68 12.46
CA LEU A 52 6.52 1.51 12.31
C LEU A 52 5.96 0.55 13.33
N GLU A 53 4.84 0.93 13.92
CA GLU A 53 4.13 0.12 14.91
C GLU A 53 2.68 -0.07 14.48
N PHE A 54 1.96 -0.92 15.18
CA PHE A 54 0.56 -1.21 14.88
C PHE A 54 -0.29 0.06 14.85
N MET A 55 -0.06 0.99 15.78
CA MET A 55 -0.85 2.23 15.83
C MET A 55 -0.63 3.11 14.58
N ASP A 56 0.57 3.08 14.01
CA ASP A 56 0.84 3.78 12.76
C ASP A 56 0.01 3.17 11.62
N LEU A 57 0.02 1.85 11.53
CA LEU A 57 -0.77 1.13 10.54
C LEU A 57 -2.25 1.42 10.68
N TYR A 58 -2.77 1.36 11.90
CA TYR A 58 -4.18 1.60 12.16
C TYR A 58 -4.59 3.01 11.74
N ARG A 59 -3.75 4.01 12.04
CA ARG A 59 -4.01 5.39 11.66
C ARG A 59 -4.05 5.56 10.14
N VAL A 60 -3.12 4.92 9.42
CA VAL A 60 -3.10 4.94 7.96
C VAL A 60 -4.37 4.32 7.40
N ILE A 61 -4.76 3.16 7.92
CA ILE A 61 -5.98 2.47 7.47
C ILE A 61 -7.20 3.37 7.63
N LEU A 62 -7.36 3.99 8.80
CA LEU A 62 -8.49 4.87 9.06
C LEU A 62 -8.48 6.10 8.16
N THR A 63 -7.31 6.68 7.96
CA THR A 63 -7.18 7.88 7.12
C THR A 63 -7.53 7.58 5.69
N ILE A 64 -7.06 6.46 5.15
CA ILE A 64 -7.39 6.04 3.78
C ILE A 64 -8.87 5.74 3.65
N ASP A 65 -9.45 5.07 4.65
CA ASP A 65 -10.88 4.76 4.65
C ASP A 65 -11.72 6.04 4.58
N ASP A 66 -11.33 7.08 5.30
CA ASP A 66 -12.01 8.38 5.29
C ASP A 66 -11.92 9.11 3.95
N LEU A 67 -10.99 8.74 3.08
CA LEU A 67 -10.89 9.35 1.76
C LEU A 67 -12.03 8.93 0.83
N LEU A 68 -12.73 7.86 1.15
CA LEU A 68 -13.86 7.32 0.37
C LEU A 68 -13.49 7.07 -1.08
N LEU A 69 -12.27 6.58 -1.32
CA LEU A 69 -11.82 6.21 -2.66
C LEU A 69 -12.56 4.95 -3.13
N PRO A 70 -12.81 4.81 -4.44
CA PRO A 70 -13.57 3.67 -4.97
C PRO A 70 -12.72 2.41 -5.12
N TYR A 71 -11.89 2.12 -4.14
CA TYR A 71 -11.01 0.95 -4.12
C TYR A 71 -11.03 0.31 -2.75
N LEU A 72 -10.81 -1.00 -2.70
CA LEU A 72 -10.59 -1.74 -1.46
C LEU A 72 -9.09 -1.85 -1.24
N PHE A 73 -8.64 -1.54 -0.04
CA PHE A 73 -7.23 -1.54 0.30
C PHE A 73 -6.92 -2.67 1.27
N ASP A 74 -5.85 -3.39 0.99
CA ASP A 74 -5.26 -4.38 1.91
C ASP A 74 -3.90 -3.83 2.31
N ILE A 75 -3.80 -3.36 3.56
CA ILE A 75 -2.63 -2.64 4.05
C ILE A 75 -2.01 -3.40 5.21
N SER A 76 -0.73 -3.65 5.14
CA SER A 76 -0.01 -4.37 6.19
C SER A 76 1.37 -3.76 6.41
N LEU A 77 2.04 -4.18 7.49
CA LEU A 77 3.42 -3.81 7.76
C LEU A 77 4.36 -4.88 7.21
N TYR A 78 5.39 -4.46 6.49
CA TYR A 78 6.36 -5.39 5.91
C TYR A 78 7.00 -6.28 6.98
N LYS A 79 7.34 -5.70 8.13
CA LYS A 79 8.01 -6.45 9.20
C LYS A 79 7.14 -7.53 9.84
N ASP A 80 5.83 -7.45 9.67
CA ASP A 80 4.89 -8.44 10.23
C ASP A 80 4.58 -9.58 9.26
N LEU A 81 5.10 -9.52 8.04
CA LEU A 81 4.91 -10.58 7.07
C LEU A 81 5.72 -11.80 7.46
N ASP A 82 5.06 -12.96 7.54
CA ASP A 82 5.69 -14.21 7.92
C ASP A 82 5.65 -15.27 6.82
N SER A 83 5.01 -14.97 5.69
CA SER A 83 4.93 -15.88 4.56
C SER A 83 6.13 -15.68 3.63
N PRO A 84 7.04 -16.66 3.50
CA PRO A 84 8.16 -16.54 2.58
C PRO A 84 7.72 -16.33 1.13
N ASP A 85 6.63 -16.98 0.73
CA ASP A 85 6.12 -16.85 -0.64
C ASP A 85 5.61 -15.43 -0.92
N LEU A 86 4.94 -14.82 0.04
CA LEU A 86 4.45 -13.45 -0.12
C LEU A 86 5.61 -12.46 -0.16
N ILE A 87 6.60 -12.64 0.71
CA ILE A 87 7.79 -11.78 0.74
C ILE A 87 8.52 -11.87 -0.60
N GLU A 88 8.68 -13.08 -1.15
CA GLU A 88 9.32 -13.28 -2.45
C GLU A 88 8.52 -12.62 -3.57
N HIS A 89 7.19 -12.74 -3.54
CA HIS A 89 6.31 -12.08 -4.51
C HIS A 89 6.51 -10.57 -4.47
N ILE A 90 6.53 -9.97 -3.27
CA ILE A 90 6.72 -8.53 -3.11
C ILE A 90 8.08 -8.10 -3.66
N ARG A 91 9.13 -8.88 -3.38
CA ARG A 91 10.48 -8.57 -3.87
C ARG A 91 10.54 -8.63 -5.40
N ARG A 92 9.82 -9.56 -6.01
CA ARG A 92 9.86 -9.77 -7.46
C ARG A 92 9.00 -8.78 -8.23
N VAL A 93 7.79 -8.47 -7.76
CA VAL A 93 6.84 -7.66 -8.52
C VAL A 93 6.49 -6.34 -7.85
N GLY A 94 6.95 -6.11 -6.63
CA GLY A 94 6.60 -4.90 -5.87
C GLY A 94 7.06 -3.63 -6.55
N ILE A 95 6.24 -2.59 -6.43
CA ILE A 95 6.52 -1.26 -6.99
C ILE A 95 6.51 -0.28 -5.84
N VAL A 96 7.60 0.45 -5.68
CA VAL A 96 7.67 1.51 -4.65
C VAL A 96 6.84 2.68 -5.13
N ILE A 97 5.78 3.00 -4.37
CA ILE A 97 4.87 4.11 -4.69
C ILE A 97 5.07 5.31 -3.76
N TYR A 98 5.90 5.12 -2.73
CA TYR A 98 6.26 6.22 -1.83
C TYR A 98 7.63 5.99 -1.25
#